data_49269e06b707125dc1c947d130139e02
#
_entry.id   49269e06b707125dc1c947d130139e02
#
_cell.length_a   1.000
_cell.length_b   1.000
_cell.length_c   1.000
_cell.angle_alpha   90.00
_cell.angle_beta   90.00
_cell.angle_gamma   90.00
#
_symmetry.space_group_name_H-M   'P 1'
#
loop_
_entity.id
_entity.type
_entity.pdbx_description
1 polymer ?
#
loop_
_entity_poly.entity_id
_entity_poly.type
_entity_poly.pdbx_seq_one_letter_code
_entity_poly.pdbx_strand_id
1 'polypeptide(L)'
;MMLNPLLRPLIQPFLRSAKDAFRRGGVPDPFAPVNTVAPTIQGTPAVYQTLTVNNGSWSGYPSPSFTYQWRNAGVDIGGATGSSYVVLEGDYTDSITVFVTGTNAEGSANGTSAAVVIAGAAPVNTVAPIASGGTGLGDAISTTAGTWTGYPTPTITYQATRNGV
;
A
#
# COMPACT_ATOMS: atom_id res chain seq x y z
N MET A 1 -2.43 -33.00 -66.14
CA MET A 1 -1.66 -33.14 -64.90
C MET A 1 -2.45 -32.40 -63.82
N MET A 2 -3.33 -33.15 -63.10
CA MET A 2 -4.22 -32.54 -62.08
C MET A 2 -3.45 -32.39 -60.75
N LEU A 3 -3.33 -31.16 -60.28
CA LEU A 3 -2.74 -30.90 -58.98
C LEU A 3 -3.70 -31.34 -57.85
N ASN A 4 -3.14 -32.14 -56.98
CA ASN A 4 -3.82 -32.71 -55.78
C ASN A 4 -4.31 -31.61 -54.85
N PRO A 5 -5.64 -31.52 -54.50
CA PRO A 5 -6.20 -30.49 -53.64
C PRO A 5 -5.98 -30.72 -52.13
N LEU A 6 -5.17 -31.70 -51.74
CA LEU A 6 -5.06 -32.10 -50.30
C LEU A 6 -3.82 -31.60 -49.56
N LEU A 7 -3.01 -30.69 -50.15
CA LEU A 7 -1.94 -30.03 -49.42
C LEU A 7 -2.31 -28.56 -49.15
N ARG A 8 -3.32 -28.33 -48.33
CA ARG A 8 -3.40 -27.07 -47.61
C ARG A 8 -2.45 -27.20 -46.41
N PRO A 9 -1.39 -26.40 -46.35
CA PRO A 9 -0.49 -26.47 -45.20
C PRO A 9 -1.22 -26.05 -43.94
N LEU A 10 -1.11 -26.88 -42.90
CA LEU A 10 -1.41 -26.59 -41.49
C LEU A 10 -0.49 -25.49 -40.90
N ILE A 11 -0.21 -24.43 -41.67
CA ILE A 11 0.64 -23.31 -41.27
C ILE A 11 -0.21 -22.03 -41.36
N GLN A 12 -1.27 -21.97 -40.56
CA GLN A 12 -2.01 -20.73 -40.36
C GLN A 12 -2.54 -20.58 -38.93
N PRO A 13 -1.67 -20.60 -37.90
CA PRO A 13 -1.94 -19.74 -36.77
C PRO A 13 -0.83 -18.76 -36.40
N PHE A 14 0.32 -18.73 -37.11
CA PHE A 14 1.49 -17.99 -36.62
C PHE A 14 1.83 -16.68 -37.35
N LEU A 15 1.00 -16.23 -38.27
CA LEU A 15 1.19 -14.94 -38.96
C LEU A 15 -0.13 -14.14 -38.95
N ARG A 16 -0.69 -13.86 -37.78
CA ARG A 16 -1.46 -12.64 -37.58
C ARG A 16 -0.43 -11.50 -37.51
N SER A 17 -0.09 -11.04 -38.70
CA SER A 17 0.78 -9.89 -38.89
C SER A 17 0.20 -8.68 -38.17
N ALA A 18 1.07 -7.82 -37.64
CA ALA A 18 0.72 -6.47 -37.17
C ALA A 18 -0.11 -5.65 -38.17
N LYS A 19 -0.27 -6.12 -39.42
CA LYS A 19 -1.15 -5.56 -40.45
C LYS A 19 -2.63 -5.89 -40.26
N ASP A 20 -3.01 -6.99 -39.57
CA ASP A 20 -4.41 -7.34 -39.34
C ASP A 20 -5.03 -6.59 -38.15
N ALA A 21 -4.20 -6.13 -37.21
CA ALA A 21 -4.61 -5.25 -36.13
C ALA A 21 -5.14 -3.88 -36.63
N PHE A 22 -4.79 -3.48 -37.86
CA PHE A 22 -5.16 -2.17 -38.42
C PHE A 22 -6.44 -2.18 -39.27
N ARG A 23 -7.09 -3.33 -39.47
CA ARG A 23 -8.25 -3.44 -40.37
C ARG A 23 -9.58 -2.99 -39.78
N ARG A 24 -9.66 -2.70 -38.46
CA ARG A 24 -10.87 -2.23 -37.78
C ARG A 24 -10.78 -0.80 -37.26
N GLY A 25 -10.38 0.14 -38.13
CA GLY A 25 -10.47 1.56 -37.76
C GLY A 25 -9.50 2.01 -36.65
N GLY A 26 -8.33 1.36 -36.49
CA GLY A 26 -7.31 1.80 -35.54
C GLY A 26 -7.51 1.38 -34.06
N VAL A 27 -8.56 0.59 -33.78
CA VAL A 27 -8.78 0.06 -32.43
C VAL A 27 -8.02 -1.26 -32.29
N PRO A 28 -7.15 -1.43 -31.26
CA PRO A 28 -6.46 -2.70 -31.00
C PRO A 28 -7.45 -3.86 -30.77
N ASP A 29 -7.05 -5.08 -31.13
CA ASP A 29 -7.81 -6.26 -30.70
C ASP A 29 -7.82 -6.34 -29.16
N PRO A 30 -8.95 -6.66 -28.52
CA PRO A 30 -9.02 -6.80 -27.07
C PRO A 30 -8.09 -7.89 -26.54
N PHE A 31 -7.47 -7.65 -25.39
CA PHE A 31 -6.61 -8.62 -24.69
C PHE A 31 -6.63 -8.41 -23.17
N ALA A 32 -6.41 -9.50 -22.44
CA ALA A 32 -6.44 -9.52 -20.98
C ALA A 32 -5.36 -8.63 -20.36
N PRO A 33 -5.56 -8.13 -19.13
CA PRO A 33 -4.57 -7.36 -18.41
C PRO A 33 -3.29 -8.16 -18.17
N VAL A 34 -2.15 -7.43 -18.14
CA VAL A 34 -0.86 -7.96 -17.65
C VAL A 34 -0.20 -6.87 -16.82
N ASN A 35 0.21 -7.20 -15.59
CA ASN A 35 1.02 -6.29 -14.78
C ASN A 35 2.46 -6.27 -15.33
N THR A 36 2.92 -5.12 -15.81
CA THR A 36 4.25 -4.93 -16.40
C THR A 36 5.24 -4.27 -15.45
N VAL A 37 4.74 -3.49 -14.48
CA VAL A 37 5.51 -2.93 -13.37
C VAL A 37 4.70 -3.16 -12.10
N ALA A 38 5.30 -3.78 -11.10
CA ALA A 38 4.64 -4.10 -9.85
C ALA A 38 4.03 -2.86 -9.16
N PRO A 39 2.90 -3.01 -8.44
CA PRO A 39 2.38 -1.96 -7.58
C PRO A 39 3.38 -1.55 -6.50
N THR A 40 3.26 -0.33 -5.99
CA THR A 40 4.08 0.15 -4.87
C THR A 40 3.20 0.79 -3.81
N ILE A 41 3.65 0.72 -2.55
CA ILE A 41 3.04 1.40 -1.42
C ILE A 41 3.72 2.77 -1.27
N GLN A 42 2.92 3.81 -1.06
CA GLN A 42 3.35 5.18 -0.84
C GLN A 42 2.87 5.66 0.53
N GLY A 43 3.56 6.66 1.09
CA GLY A 43 3.29 7.20 2.42
C GLY A 43 4.35 6.75 3.44
N THR A 44 4.20 7.21 4.68
CA THR A 44 5.09 6.84 5.78
C THR A 44 4.60 5.54 6.42
N PRO A 45 5.39 4.45 6.42
CA PRO A 45 4.97 3.18 7.00
C PRO A 45 5.11 3.22 8.54
N ALA A 46 4.17 3.85 9.19
CA ALA A 46 4.14 3.97 10.65
C ALA A 46 2.69 3.89 11.16
N VAL A 47 2.53 3.47 12.41
CA VAL A 47 1.23 3.41 13.08
C VAL A 47 0.52 4.76 13.02
N TYR A 48 -0.79 4.74 12.76
CA TYR A 48 -1.71 5.87 12.53
C TYR A 48 -1.48 6.65 11.22
N GLN A 49 -0.53 6.26 10.38
CA GLN A 49 -0.34 6.88 9.06
C GLN A 49 -1.19 6.20 8.00
N THR A 50 -1.51 6.95 6.94
CA THR A 50 -2.22 6.42 5.78
C THR A 50 -1.23 6.02 4.71
N LEU A 51 -1.32 4.77 4.28
CA LEU A 51 -0.62 4.24 3.12
C LEU A 51 -1.54 4.29 1.90
N THR A 52 -0.99 4.54 0.71
CA THR A 52 -1.72 4.57 -0.56
C THR A 52 -1.07 3.67 -1.59
N VAL A 53 -1.86 3.18 -2.55
CA VAL A 53 -1.38 2.32 -3.63
C VAL A 53 -1.04 3.15 -4.85
N ASN A 54 0.15 2.94 -5.41
CA ASN A 54 0.42 3.21 -6.81
C ASN A 54 0.30 1.88 -7.55
N ASN A 55 -0.60 1.79 -8.52
CA ASN A 55 -0.92 0.54 -9.23
C ASN A 55 0.23 -0.04 -10.05
N GLY A 56 1.31 0.72 -10.26
CA GLY A 56 2.35 0.34 -11.20
C GLY A 56 1.89 0.52 -12.65
N SER A 57 2.38 -0.32 -13.56
CA SER A 57 2.01 -0.27 -14.98
C SER A 57 1.33 -1.56 -15.42
N TRP A 58 0.33 -1.39 -16.25
CA TRP A 58 -0.46 -2.50 -16.77
C TRP A 58 -0.69 -2.32 -18.26
N SER A 59 -0.65 -3.42 -18.99
CA SER A 59 -1.18 -3.51 -20.35
C SER A 59 -2.56 -4.16 -20.30
N GLY A 60 -3.33 -4.01 -21.37
CA GLY A 60 -4.69 -4.57 -21.50
C GLY A 60 -5.53 -3.67 -22.36
N TYR A 61 -6.43 -4.28 -23.15
CA TYR A 61 -7.43 -3.54 -23.92
C TYR A 61 -8.77 -4.27 -23.87
N PRO A 62 -9.84 -3.58 -23.42
CA PRO A 62 -9.87 -2.23 -22.80
C PRO A 62 -8.97 -2.11 -21.57
N SER A 63 -8.63 -0.88 -21.16
CA SER A 63 -7.82 -0.62 -19.95
C SER A 63 -8.45 -1.29 -18.73
N PRO A 64 -7.67 -1.93 -17.86
CA PRO A 64 -8.20 -2.61 -16.68
C PRO A 64 -8.73 -1.65 -15.63
N SER A 65 -9.76 -2.08 -14.91
CA SER A 65 -10.15 -1.56 -13.59
C SER A 65 -9.42 -2.30 -12.50
N PHE A 66 -9.27 -1.68 -11.32
CA PHE A 66 -8.46 -2.22 -10.23
C PHE A 66 -9.26 -2.45 -8.97
N THR A 67 -8.98 -3.57 -8.30
CA THR A 67 -9.38 -3.87 -6.93
C THR A 67 -8.17 -4.16 -6.07
N TYR A 68 -8.30 -4.02 -4.75
CA TYR A 68 -7.19 -4.08 -3.82
C TYR A 68 -7.51 -5.01 -2.67
N GLN A 69 -6.47 -5.59 -2.09
CA GLN A 69 -6.50 -6.29 -0.82
C GLN A 69 -5.18 -6.03 -0.08
N TRP A 70 -5.26 -5.34 1.06
CA TRP A 70 -4.12 -5.17 1.94
C TRP A 70 -3.88 -6.41 2.77
N ARG A 71 -2.61 -6.72 3.03
CA ARG A 71 -2.16 -7.92 3.73
C ARG A 71 -1.15 -7.56 4.80
N ASN A 72 -1.29 -8.18 5.97
CA ASN A 72 -0.32 -8.14 7.04
C ASN A 72 0.37 -9.50 7.13
N ALA A 73 1.70 -9.54 7.06
CA ALA A 73 2.52 -10.76 7.04
C ALA A 73 1.99 -11.82 6.04
N GLY A 74 1.46 -11.38 4.90
CA GLY A 74 0.90 -12.24 3.85
C GLY A 74 -0.55 -12.68 4.07
N VAL A 75 -1.18 -12.32 5.20
CA VAL A 75 -2.58 -12.62 5.52
C VAL A 75 -3.47 -11.41 5.16
N ASP A 76 -4.62 -11.68 4.54
CA ASP A 76 -5.57 -10.63 4.17
C ASP A 76 -6.11 -9.89 5.39
N ILE A 77 -6.01 -8.55 5.40
CA ILE A 77 -6.64 -7.70 6.41
C ILE A 77 -8.11 -7.56 6.05
N GLY A 78 -9.00 -8.07 6.91
CA GLY A 78 -10.44 -8.09 6.66
C GLY A 78 -11.01 -6.68 6.39
N GLY A 79 -11.67 -6.52 5.23
CA GLY A 79 -12.28 -5.25 4.82
C GLY A 79 -11.30 -4.19 4.27
N ALA A 80 -9.98 -4.43 4.28
CA ALA A 80 -8.98 -3.49 3.74
C ALA A 80 -8.86 -3.65 2.22
N THR A 81 -9.89 -3.19 1.49
CA THR A 81 -10.02 -3.31 0.02
C THR A 81 -9.98 -1.99 -0.72
N GLY A 82 -9.69 -0.89 -0.03
CA GLY A 82 -9.54 0.45 -0.63
C GLY A 82 -8.16 0.66 -1.26
N SER A 83 -8.04 1.73 -2.07
CA SER A 83 -6.75 2.19 -2.61
C SER A 83 -5.86 2.84 -1.54
N SER A 84 -6.34 2.93 -0.30
CA SER A 84 -5.60 3.39 0.87
C SER A 84 -5.88 2.52 2.07
N TYR A 85 -4.94 2.51 3.03
CA TYR A 85 -5.03 1.78 4.28
C TYR A 85 -4.48 2.64 5.42
N VAL A 86 -5.23 2.76 6.52
CA VAL A 86 -4.75 3.40 7.74
C VAL A 86 -4.09 2.34 8.61
N VAL A 87 -2.81 2.52 8.91
CA VAL A 87 -2.03 1.58 9.70
C VAL A 87 -2.50 1.58 11.16
N LEU A 88 -2.79 0.40 11.68
CA LEU A 88 -3.27 0.19 13.04
C LEU A 88 -2.12 -0.22 13.99
N GLU A 89 -2.38 -0.15 15.29
CA GLU A 89 -1.40 -0.58 16.32
C GLU A 89 -0.99 -2.05 16.17
N GLY A 90 -1.93 -2.90 15.77
CA GLY A 90 -1.67 -4.32 15.52
C GLY A 90 -0.77 -4.63 14.34
N ASP A 91 -0.46 -3.63 13.51
CA ASP A 91 0.47 -3.78 12.39
C ASP A 91 1.93 -3.45 12.78
N TYR A 92 2.15 -2.97 14.01
CA TYR A 92 3.48 -2.54 14.47
C TYR A 92 4.50 -3.67 14.38
N THR A 93 5.64 -3.40 13.78
CA THR A 93 6.74 -4.32 13.42
C THR A 93 6.41 -5.34 12.33
N ASP A 94 5.16 -5.42 11.87
CA ASP A 94 4.76 -6.32 10.81
C ASP A 94 5.07 -5.76 9.41
N SER A 95 5.01 -6.63 8.42
CA SER A 95 5.22 -6.27 7.01
C SER A 95 3.88 -6.20 6.27
N ILE A 96 3.58 -5.02 5.75
CA ILE A 96 2.36 -4.76 4.97
C ILE A 96 2.68 -4.85 3.48
N THR A 97 1.79 -5.51 2.75
CA THR A 97 1.77 -5.57 1.28
C THR A 97 0.38 -5.22 0.76
N VAL A 98 0.28 -4.84 -0.52
CA VAL A 98 -0.99 -4.71 -1.21
C VAL A 98 -1.01 -5.63 -2.43
N PHE A 99 -2.09 -6.39 -2.55
CA PHE A 99 -2.42 -7.22 -3.70
C PHE A 99 -3.39 -6.44 -4.59
N VAL A 100 -3.03 -6.24 -5.85
CA VAL A 100 -3.81 -5.49 -6.84
C VAL A 100 -4.26 -6.43 -7.93
N THR A 101 -5.56 -6.45 -8.21
CA THR A 101 -6.14 -7.19 -9.33
C THR A 101 -6.62 -6.20 -10.38
N GLY A 102 -6.07 -6.31 -11.58
CA GLY A 102 -6.52 -5.57 -12.76
C GLY A 102 -7.43 -6.44 -13.61
N THR A 103 -8.63 -5.97 -13.94
CA THR A 103 -9.66 -6.73 -14.67
C THR A 103 -10.20 -5.93 -15.83
N ASN A 104 -10.38 -6.57 -16.99
CA ASN A 104 -11.17 -6.08 -18.11
C ASN A 104 -12.09 -7.20 -18.67
N ALA A 105 -12.76 -6.96 -19.79
CA ALA A 105 -13.66 -7.94 -20.39
C ALA A 105 -12.98 -9.26 -20.83
N GLU A 106 -11.67 -9.22 -21.07
CA GLU A 106 -10.89 -10.35 -21.58
C GLU A 106 -10.24 -11.19 -20.45
N GLY A 107 -10.32 -10.71 -19.19
CA GLY A 107 -9.81 -11.45 -18.05
C GLY A 107 -9.26 -10.56 -16.93
N SER A 108 -8.47 -11.18 -16.06
CA SER A 108 -7.80 -10.51 -14.93
C SER A 108 -6.36 -10.96 -14.76
N ALA A 109 -5.55 -10.08 -14.17
CA ALA A 109 -4.19 -10.40 -13.73
C ALA A 109 -3.91 -9.72 -12.38
N ASN A 110 -2.88 -10.20 -11.68
CA ASN A 110 -2.54 -9.76 -10.34
C ASN A 110 -1.14 -9.16 -10.28
N GLY A 111 -0.96 -8.21 -9.38
CA GLY A 111 0.34 -7.67 -8.99
C GLY A 111 0.39 -7.51 -7.47
N THR A 112 1.57 -7.73 -6.88
CA THR A 112 1.77 -7.53 -5.44
C THR A 112 2.91 -6.54 -5.24
N SER A 113 2.75 -5.61 -4.29
CA SER A 113 3.80 -4.67 -3.93
C SER A 113 4.96 -5.34 -3.19
N ALA A 114 6.12 -4.69 -3.17
CA ALA A 114 7.11 -4.96 -2.13
C ALA A 114 6.50 -4.71 -0.75
N ALA A 115 6.99 -5.42 0.26
CA ALA A 115 6.57 -5.25 1.64
C ALA A 115 7.20 -3.99 2.25
N VAL A 116 6.43 -3.30 3.12
CA VAL A 116 6.93 -2.22 3.98
C VAL A 116 6.77 -2.65 5.43
N VAL A 117 7.81 -2.45 6.24
CA VAL A 117 7.76 -2.75 7.69
C VAL A 117 7.23 -1.53 8.43
N ILE A 118 6.28 -1.76 9.32
CA ILE A 118 5.60 -0.69 10.05
C ILE A 118 6.41 -0.25 11.27
N ALA A 119 6.77 1.03 11.29
CA ALA A 119 7.39 1.68 12.44
C ALA A 119 6.35 2.13 13.47
N GLY A 120 6.81 2.44 14.69
CA GLY A 120 5.98 3.10 15.70
C GLY A 120 5.67 4.55 15.34
N ALA A 121 4.71 5.14 16.05
CA ALA A 121 4.42 6.56 16.01
C ALA A 121 5.28 7.29 17.07
N ALA A 122 6.00 8.32 16.65
CA ALA A 122 6.81 9.11 17.59
C ALA A 122 5.94 9.74 18.70
N PRO A 123 6.46 9.86 19.93
CA PRO A 123 5.75 10.54 21.01
C PRO A 123 5.48 12.02 20.69
N VAL A 124 4.24 12.45 20.91
CA VAL A 124 3.82 13.85 20.79
C VAL A 124 3.16 14.28 22.09
N ASN A 125 3.64 15.37 22.70
CA ASN A 125 2.99 15.98 23.86
C ASN A 125 1.77 16.77 23.38
N THR A 126 0.58 16.39 23.89
CA THR A 126 -0.71 17.04 23.55
C THR A 126 -1.24 17.93 24.67
N VAL A 127 -0.81 17.68 25.92
CA VAL A 127 -1.06 18.54 27.09
C VAL A 127 0.24 18.68 27.85
N ALA A 128 0.66 19.90 28.07
CA ALA A 128 1.92 20.18 28.78
C ALA A 128 1.95 19.60 30.20
N PRO A 129 3.12 19.11 30.67
CA PRO A 129 3.30 18.77 32.08
C PRO A 129 3.07 19.99 32.99
N ILE A 130 2.54 19.75 34.17
CA ILE A 130 2.29 20.79 35.16
C ILE A 130 3.04 20.44 36.47
N ALA A 131 3.79 21.38 36.98
CA ALA A 131 4.33 21.29 38.34
C ALA A 131 3.40 22.08 39.28
N SER A 132 3.05 21.51 40.42
CA SER A 132 2.25 22.15 41.48
C SER A 132 2.82 21.85 42.84
N GLY A 133 2.64 22.76 43.79
CA GLY A 133 3.17 22.61 45.15
C GLY A 133 3.31 23.92 45.86
N GLY A 134 3.74 23.90 47.11
CA GLY A 134 3.98 25.08 47.90
C GLY A 134 5.21 25.87 47.41
N THR A 135 5.26 27.16 47.78
CA THR A 135 6.37 28.06 47.47
C THR A 135 7.34 28.24 48.65
N GLY A 136 7.04 27.58 49.80
CA GLY A 136 7.81 27.64 51.01
C GLY A 136 9.03 26.68 51.01
N LEU A 137 10.00 26.98 51.85
CA LEU A 137 11.14 26.12 52.07
C LEU A 137 10.71 24.79 52.71
N GLY A 138 10.96 23.66 52.05
CA GLY A 138 10.55 22.35 52.54
C GLY A 138 9.19 21.85 51.98
N ASP A 139 8.49 22.67 51.21
CA ASP A 139 7.24 22.25 50.58
C ASP A 139 7.48 21.21 49.48
N ALA A 140 6.58 20.22 49.42
CA ALA A 140 6.65 19.22 48.39
C ALA A 140 6.11 19.78 47.03
N ILE A 141 6.80 19.48 45.95
CA ILE A 141 6.38 19.77 44.59
C ILE A 141 5.94 18.46 43.95
N SER A 142 4.71 18.45 43.42
CA SER A 142 4.16 17.36 42.61
C SER A 142 4.16 17.75 41.13
N THR A 143 4.25 16.76 40.27
CA THR A 143 4.22 16.97 38.82
C THR A 143 3.23 16.04 38.16
N THR A 144 2.57 16.51 37.09
CA THR A 144 1.84 15.68 36.16
C THR A 144 2.62 15.54 34.87
N ALA A 145 2.52 14.37 34.23
CA ALA A 145 3.20 14.11 32.95
C ALA A 145 2.64 14.92 31.77
N GLY A 146 1.45 15.52 31.95
CA GLY A 146 0.67 15.95 30.81
C GLY A 146 0.09 14.75 30.04
N THR A 147 -0.34 14.98 28.82
CA THR A 147 -0.85 13.93 27.94
C THR A 147 0.07 13.76 26.73
N TRP A 148 0.33 12.52 26.41
CA TRP A 148 1.20 12.14 25.29
C TRP A 148 0.50 11.15 24.40
N THR A 149 0.72 11.26 23.10
CA THR A 149 0.36 10.24 22.09
C THR A 149 1.65 9.63 21.54
N GLY A 150 1.53 8.47 20.92
CA GLY A 150 2.64 7.72 20.32
C GLY A 150 2.42 6.24 20.48
N TYR A 151 3.13 5.45 19.67
CA TYR A 151 3.08 4.00 19.75
C TYR A 151 4.47 3.40 19.51
N PRO A 152 4.98 2.48 20.33
CA PRO A 152 4.41 2.07 21.62
C PRO A 152 4.18 3.24 22.60
N THR A 153 3.30 3.03 23.59
CA THR A 153 3.00 4.07 24.60
C THR A 153 4.28 4.64 25.20
N PRO A 154 4.48 5.98 25.18
CA PRO A 154 5.69 6.59 25.68
C PRO A 154 5.94 6.34 27.16
N THR A 155 7.18 6.02 27.52
CA THR A 155 7.63 6.05 28.92
C THR A 155 8.05 7.46 29.28
N ILE A 156 7.45 8.03 30.36
CA ILE A 156 7.72 9.38 30.80
C ILE A 156 8.71 9.37 31.97
N THR A 157 9.77 10.15 31.84
CA THR A 157 10.74 10.41 32.92
C THR A 157 10.72 11.88 33.31
N TYR A 158 11.07 12.17 34.56
CA TYR A 158 11.07 13.53 35.09
C TYR A 158 12.50 13.94 35.53
N GLN A 159 12.84 15.18 35.26
CA GLN A 159 14.03 15.82 35.76
C GLN A 159 13.64 17.13 36.46
N ALA A 160 13.89 17.22 37.73
CA ALA A 160 13.78 18.50 38.43
C ALA A 160 15.01 19.37 38.16
N THR A 161 14.77 20.59 37.73
CA THR A 161 15.85 21.59 37.53
C THR A 161 15.65 22.80 38.44
N ARG A 162 16.75 23.40 38.92
CA ARG A 162 16.71 24.64 39.68
C ARG A 162 17.27 25.77 38.78
N ASN A 163 16.49 26.86 38.62
CA ASN A 163 16.88 28.01 37.80
C ASN A 163 17.15 27.63 36.31
N GLY A 164 16.49 26.58 35.82
CA GLY A 164 16.62 26.17 34.42
C GLY A 164 17.93 25.44 34.07
N VAL A 165 18.72 25.00 35.07
CA VAL A 165 19.95 24.21 34.89
C VAL A 165 19.78 22.83 35.47
#